data_b68bf488201a9011bbcb1e0bb9ba6c21
#
_entry.id   b68bf488201a9011bbcb1e0bb9ba6c21
#
_cell.length_a   1.000
_cell.length_b   1.000
_cell.length_c   1.000
_cell.angle_alpha   90.00
_cell.angle_beta   90.00
_cell.angle_gamma   90.00
#
_symmetry.space_group_name_H-M   'P 1'
#
loop_
_entity.id
_entity.type
_entity.pdbx_description
1 polymer ?
#
loop_
_entity_poly.entity_id
_entity_poly.type
_entity_poly.pdbx_seq_one_letter_code
_entity_poly.pdbx_strand_id
1 'polypeptide(L)'
;RVAFLGDVHPEEKIRDFGNEADSKIQNFALEIFNDDDLYKKYNEIDISNADKESIEFHKDLGIDFKNAGHGLSDESRNKLIEIDKRLIELGITFSENIAKDKTELKFSEVQLSGLSKNELHNLKKDGEKFIITMAYPDVNAVSENCNVRSTREKVWKAFNNRAVEDNIPILKEAVLLRNEKSKLFGFETWAEYRLQNRMAKNPKNVDAMYKDLIPKLQKAAEKEKKDLVIDDIEITDISPWDIRYFISSKRSKTSNIENSELKKYFFIHDVKNEMFKVCEEVF
;
A
#
# COMPACT_ATOMS: atom_id res chain seq x y z
N ARG A 1 -14.34 -7.41 -7.32
CA ARG A 1 -13.61 -8.65 -7.69
C ARG A 1 -12.79 -8.48 -8.98
N VAL A 2 -13.32 -7.77 -9.99
CA VAL A 2 -12.61 -7.56 -11.28
C VAL A 2 -11.40 -6.65 -11.12
N ALA A 3 -11.50 -5.58 -10.34
CA ALA A 3 -10.39 -4.67 -9.99
C ALA A 3 -9.17 -5.42 -9.44
N PHE A 4 -9.39 -6.44 -8.58
CA PHE A 4 -8.33 -7.27 -8.02
C PHE A 4 -7.46 -7.97 -9.08
N LEU A 5 -8.01 -8.28 -10.26
CA LEU A 5 -7.24 -8.84 -11.36
C LEU A 5 -6.17 -7.87 -11.88
N GLY A 6 -6.45 -6.57 -11.80
CA GLY A 6 -5.48 -5.52 -12.17
C GLY A 6 -4.20 -5.57 -11.33
N ASP A 7 -4.32 -5.97 -10.06
CA ASP A 7 -3.19 -6.00 -9.13
C ASP A 7 -2.38 -7.31 -9.20
N VAL A 8 -3.04 -8.45 -9.46
CA VAL A 8 -2.43 -9.76 -9.18
C VAL A 8 -2.31 -10.70 -10.38
N HIS A 9 -2.99 -10.44 -11.51
CA HIS A 9 -2.99 -11.40 -12.60
C HIS A 9 -1.63 -11.42 -13.33
N PRO A 10 -1.06 -12.62 -13.64
CA PRO A 10 0.25 -12.72 -14.31
C PRO A 10 0.26 -12.14 -15.73
N GLU A 11 -0.84 -12.24 -16.47
CA GLU A 11 -0.96 -11.71 -17.83
C GLU A 11 -1.29 -10.23 -17.83
N GLU A 12 -0.46 -9.41 -18.50
CA GLU A 12 -0.61 -7.96 -18.60
C GLU A 12 -1.97 -7.55 -19.18
N LYS A 13 -2.44 -8.21 -20.25
CA LYS A 13 -3.74 -7.92 -20.87
C LYS A 13 -4.94 -8.06 -19.88
N ILE A 14 -4.85 -9.04 -18.97
CA ILE A 14 -5.92 -9.24 -17.97
C ILE A 14 -5.81 -8.18 -16.88
N ARG A 15 -4.61 -7.75 -16.50
CA ARG A 15 -4.43 -6.61 -15.60
C ARG A 15 -4.98 -5.32 -16.19
N ASP A 16 -4.68 -5.04 -17.47
CA ASP A 16 -5.20 -3.85 -18.16
C ASP A 16 -6.74 -3.87 -18.22
N PHE A 17 -7.34 -5.03 -18.53
CA PHE A 17 -8.79 -5.20 -18.46
C PHE A 17 -9.35 -4.98 -17.04
N GLY A 18 -8.66 -5.49 -16.01
CA GLY A 18 -9.02 -5.29 -14.60
C GLY A 18 -9.04 -3.81 -14.23
N ASN A 19 -8.01 -3.06 -14.64
CA ASN A 19 -7.89 -1.62 -14.39
C ASN A 19 -8.95 -0.81 -15.14
N GLU A 20 -9.24 -1.16 -16.40
CA GLU A 20 -10.32 -0.53 -17.17
C GLU A 20 -11.70 -0.76 -16.51
N ALA A 21 -11.94 -1.98 -16.06
CA ALA A 21 -13.17 -2.33 -15.36
C ALA A 21 -13.28 -1.60 -14.01
N ASP A 22 -12.18 -1.46 -13.27
CA ASP A 22 -12.15 -0.69 -12.01
C ASP A 22 -12.49 0.78 -12.25
N SER A 23 -11.89 1.39 -13.27
CA SER A 23 -12.22 2.76 -13.68
C SER A 23 -13.71 2.93 -13.98
N LYS A 24 -14.32 1.99 -14.75
CA LYS A 24 -15.75 2.03 -15.05
C LYS A 24 -16.62 1.90 -13.80
N ILE A 25 -16.25 1.01 -12.87
CA ILE A 25 -16.99 0.80 -11.62
C ILE A 25 -16.91 2.06 -10.73
N GLN A 26 -15.73 2.67 -10.60
CA GLN A 26 -15.56 3.88 -9.81
C GLN A 26 -16.33 5.07 -10.41
N ASN A 27 -16.30 5.24 -11.74
CA ASN A 27 -17.09 6.27 -12.41
C ASN A 27 -18.60 6.03 -12.25
N PHE A 28 -19.07 4.79 -12.35
CA PHE A 28 -20.46 4.44 -12.10
C PHE A 28 -20.88 4.75 -10.65
N ALA A 29 -20.01 4.49 -9.68
CA ALA A 29 -20.28 4.90 -8.29
C ALA A 29 -20.39 6.42 -8.14
N LEU A 30 -19.58 7.20 -8.86
CA LEU A 30 -19.73 8.66 -8.90
C LEU A 30 -21.08 9.07 -9.49
N GLU A 31 -21.55 8.42 -10.58
CA GLU A 31 -22.86 8.69 -11.19
C GLU A 31 -24.00 8.44 -10.19
N ILE A 32 -23.99 7.30 -9.48
CA ILE A 32 -24.99 6.96 -8.47
C ILE A 32 -25.08 8.05 -7.38
N PHE A 33 -23.95 8.41 -6.79
CA PHE A 33 -23.95 9.41 -5.72
C PHE A 33 -24.16 10.84 -6.21
N ASN A 34 -24.07 11.10 -7.52
CA ASN A 34 -24.42 12.37 -8.13
C ASN A 34 -25.87 12.44 -8.66
N ASP A 35 -26.65 11.37 -8.52
CA ASP A 35 -28.04 11.33 -8.96
C ASP A 35 -28.96 12.11 -7.99
N ASP A 36 -29.61 13.17 -8.50
CA ASP A 36 -30.47 14.05 -7.70
C ASP A 36 -31.75 13.35 -7.28
N ASP A 37 -32.32 12.47 -8.12
CA ASP A 37 -33.54 11.74 -7.81
C ASP A 37 -33.27 10.70 -6.72
N LEU A 38 -32.09 10.05 -6.76
CA LEU A 38 -31.65 9.13 -5.71
C LEU A 38 -31.41 9.86 -4.37
N TYR A 39 -30.77 11.01 -4.42
CA TYR A 39 -30.56 11.85 -3.22
C TYR A 39 -31.89 12.33 -2.64
N LYS A 40 -32.85 12.72 -3.47
CA LYS A 40 -34.18 13.09 -3.02
C LYS A 40 -34.90 11.93 -2.32
N LYS A 41 -34.86 10.74 -2.91
CA LYS A 41 -35.43 9.53 -2.31
C LYS A 41 -34.75 9.14 -1.01
N TYR A 42 -33.42 9.28 -0.93
CA TYR A 42 -32.68 9.09 0.31
C TYR A 42 -33.22 10.00 1.43
N ASN A 43 -33.49 11.28 1.17
CA ASN A 43 -34.00 12.21 2.17
C ASN A 43 -35.50 11.95 2.52
N GLU A 44 -36.23 11.16 1.75
CA GLU A 44 -37.62 10.77 2.03
C GLU A 44 -37.73 9.54 2.93
N ILE A 45 -36.60 8.85 3.21
CA ILE A 45 -36.57 7.62 4.02
C ILE A 45 -36.83 7.97 5.50
N ASP A 46 -37.93 7.42 6.04
CA ASP A 46 -38.23 7.50 7.48
C ASP A 46 -37.43 6.45 8.28
N ILE A 47 -36.50 6.88 9.08
CA ILE A 47 -35.66 6.04 9.97
C ILE A 47 -36.09 6.05 11.42
N SER A 48 -37.26 6.65 11.77
CA SER A 48 -37.69 6.82 13.16
C SER A 48 -37.89 5.50 13.92
N ASN A 49 -38.23 4.42 13.20
CA ASN A 49 -38.40 3.08 13.75
C ASN A 49 -37.29 2.09 13.32
N ALA A 50 -36.22 2.57 12.72
CA ALA A 50 -35.12 1.73 12.24
C ALA A 50 -34.24 1.24 13.44
N ASP A 51 -33.56 0.09 13.23
CA ASP A 51 -32.56 -0.37 14.18
C ASP A 51 -31.29 0.50 14.11
N LYS A 52 -30.39 0.30 15.10
CA LYS A 52 -29.16 1.13 15.20
C LYS A 52 -28.25 1.01 14.00
N GLU A 53 -28.15 -0.17 13.40
CA GLU A 53 -27.33 -0.43 12.22
C GLU A 53 -27.87 0.34 11.01
N SER A 54 -29.16 0.25 10.76
CA SER A 54 -29.84 1.00 9.70
C SER A 54 -29.73 2.52 9.85
N ILE A 55 -29.83 3.02 11.09
CA ILE A 55 -29.63 4.44 11.39
C ILE A 55 -28.19 4.90 11.04
N GLU A 56 -27.18 4.15 11.49
CA GLU A 56 -25.78 4.50 11.16
C GLU A 56 -25.50 4.35 9.66
N PHE A 57 -26.04 3.32 9.00
CA PHE A 57 -25.91 3.17 7.55
C PHE A 57 -26.53 4.33 6.78
N HIS A 58 -27.74 4.76 7.17
CA HIS A 58 -28.39 5.95 6.58
C HIS A 58 -27.53 7.20 6.76
N LYS A 59 -26.95 7.38 7.93
CA LYS A 59 -26.06 8.51 8.21
C LYS A 59 -24.78 8.47 7.34
N ASP A 60 -24.17 7.30 7.19
CA ASP A 60 -22.99 7.12 6.33
C ASP A 60 -23.30 7.41 4.87
N LEU A 61 -24.44 6.93 4.34
CA LEU A 61 -24.92 7.28 3.00
C LEU A 61 -25.12 8.80 2.84
N GLY A 62 -25.65 9.47 3.86
CA GLY A 62 -25.82 10.93 3.85
C GLY A 62 -24.49 11.68 3.78
N ILE A 63 -23.43 11.12 4.40
CA ILE A 63 -22.07 11.64 4.27
C ILE A 63 -21.56 11.45 2.84
N ASP A 64 -21.81 10.29 2.23
CA ASP A 64 -21.39 10.00 0.87
C ASP A 64 -22.09 10.91 -0.16
N PHE A 65 -23.38 11.14 -0.05
CA PHE A 65 -24.10 12.12 -0.87
C PHE A 65 -23.56 13.54 -0.70
N LYS A 66 -23.28 13.97 0.53
CA LYS A 66 -22.64 15.27 0.76
C LYS A 66 -21.26 15.35 0.12
N ASN A 67 -20.46 14.30 0.24
CA ASN A 67 -19.12 14.22 -0.36
C ASN A 67 -19.16 14.19 -1.90
N ALA A 68 -20.27 13.75 -2.49
CA ALA A 68 -20.55 13.84 -3.93
C ALA A 68 -21.00 15.24 -4.38
N GLY A 69 -21.20 16.16 -3.44
CA GLY A 69 -21.46 17.57 -3.73
C GLY A 69 -22.90 18.02 -3.57
N HIS A 70 -23.80 17.15 -3.05
CA HIS A 70 -25.16 17.62 -2.74
C HIS A 70 -25.11 18.70 -1.65
N GLY A 71 -25.70 19.86 -1.97
CA GLY A 71 -25.63 21.08 -1.15
C GLY A 71 -24.59 22.11 -1.63
N LEU A 72 -23.76 21.78 -2.63
CA LEU A 72 -22.92 22.76 -3.33
C LEU A 72 -23.72 23.45 -4.44
N SER A 73 -23.20 24.57 -4.96
CA SER A 73 -23.71 25.16 -6.20
C SER A 73 -23.41 24.25 -7.39
N ASP A 74 -24.22 24.36 -8.46
CA ASP A 74 -24.03 23.55 -9.68
C ASP A 74 -22.61 23.70 -10.26
N GLU A 75 -22.03 24.90 -10.25
CA GLU A 75 -20.67 25.16 -10.69
C GLU A 75 -19.65 24.38 -9.83
N SER A 76 -19.77 24.47 -8.51
CA SER A 76 -18.87 23.75 -7.56
C SER A 76 -19.01 22.23 -7.68
N ARG A 77 -20.25 21.75 -7.89
CA ARG A 77 -20.52 20.33 -8.06
C ARG A 77 -19.94 19.78 -9.37
N ASN A 78 -20.11 20.49 -10.49
CA ASN A 78 -19.49 20.11 -11.75
C ASN A 78 -17.95 20.03 -11.63
N LYS A 79 -17.36 21.04 -11.00
CA LYS A 79 -15.92 21.03 -10.72
C LYS A 79 -15.48 19.88 -9.84
N LEU A 80 -16.26 19.53 -8.82
CA LEU A 80 -16.01 18.38 -7.96
C LEU A 80 -16.00 17.06 -8.74
N ILE A 81 -16.98 16.88 -9.63
CA ILE A 81 -17.07 15.68 -10.49
C ILE A 81 -15.82 15.56 -11.39
N GLU A 82 -15.37 16.66 -11.99
CA GLU A 82 -14.15 16.67 -12.80
C GLU A 82 -12.92 16.30 -11.97
N ILE A 83 -12.78 16.87 -10.76
CA ILE A 83 -11.70 16.54 -9.83
C ILE A 83 -11.71 15.06 -9.46
N ASP A 84 -12.88 14.50 -9.13
CA ASP A 84 -13.01 13.11 -8.70
C ASP A 84 -12.68 12.13 -9.84
N LYS A 85 -13.16 12.38 -11.03
CA LYS A 85 -12.79 11.61 -12.23
C LYS A 85 -11.27 11.65 -12.46
N ARG A 86 -10.68 12.82 -12.37
CA ARG A 86 -9.23 12.97 -12.57
C ARG A 86 -8.43 12.26 -11.48
N LEU A 87 -8.86 12.32 -10.22
CA LEU A 87 -8.21 11.60 -9.11
C LEU A 87 -8.28 10.07 -9.27
N ILE A 88 -9.37 9.54 -9.83
CA ILE A 88 -9.49 8.11 -10.17
C ILE A 88 -8.45 7.73 -11.24
N GLU A 89 -8.38 8.48 -12.34
CA GLU A 89 -7.39 8.25 -13.41
C GLU A 89 -5.96 8.28 -12.89
N LEU A 90 -5.62 9.31 -12.09
CA LEU A 90 -4.29 9.45 -11.51
C LEU A 90 -3.94 8.28 -10.57
N GLY A 91 -4.90 7.80 -9.78
CA GLY A 91 -4.70 6.66 -8.88
C GLY A 91 -4.41 5.36 -9.64
N ILE A 92 -5.16 5.09 -10.69
CA ILE A 92 -4.97 3.91 -11.55
C ILE A 92 -3.61 4.00 -12.26
N THR A 93 -3.32 5.13 -12.93
CA THR A 93 -2.05 5.34 -13.65
C THR A 93 -0.85 5.21 -12.73
N PHE A 94 -0.94 5.76 -11.51
CA PHE A 94 0.13 5.65 -10.51
C PHE A 94 0.45 4.18 -10.16
N SER A 95 -0.58 3.39 -9.95
CA SER A 95 -0.44 1.95 -9.63
C SER A 95 0.09 1.16 -10.81
N GLU A 96 -0.42 1.42 -12.01
CA GLU A 96 0.04 0.78 -13.26
C GLU A 96 1.51 1.06 -13.54
N ASN A 97 1.98 2.28 -13.36
CA ASN A 97 3.39 2.63 -13.58
C ASN A 97 4.30 1.79 -12.67
N ILE A 98 3.92 1.58 -11.41
CA ILE A 98 4.66 0.70 -10.49
C ILE A 98 4.61 -0.76 -10.94
N ALA A 99 3.43 -1.25 -11.37
CA ALA A 99 3.25 -2.63 -11.81
C ALA A 99 3.99 -2.94 -13.12
N LYS A 100 4.13 -1.94 -13.99
CA LYS A 100 4.82 -2.04 -15.28
C LYS A 100 6.32 -1.79 -15.20
N ASP A 101 6.85 -1.46 -14.02
CA ASP A 101 8.30 -1.25 -13.83
C ASP A 101 9.07 -2.55 -14.12
N LYS A 102 10.01 -2.46 -15.05
CA LYS A 102 10.84 -3.58 -15.52
C LYS A 102 12.32 -3.43 -15.11
N THR A 103 12.57 -2.67 -14.05
CA THR A 103 13.93 -2.48 -13.54
C THR A 103 14.56 -3.82 -13.16
N GLU A 104 15.71 -4.09 -13.72
CA GLU A 104 16.53 -5.28 -13.47
C GLU A 104 17.95 -4.88 -13.08
N LEU A 105 18.48 -5.52 -12.07
CA LEU A 105 19.88 -5.37 -11.65
C LEU A 105 20.64 -6.67 -11.87
N LYS A 106 21.88 -6.56 -12.33
CA LYS A 106 22.71 -7.72 -12.65
C LYS A 106 23.88 -7.81 -11.68
N PHE A 107 24.02 -8.95 -11.01
CA PHE A 107 25.05 -9.20 -10.00
C PHE A 107 25.80 -10.50 -10.29
N SER A 108 27.10 -10.53 -9.95
CA SER A 108 27.86 -11.78 -9.89
C SER A 108 27.49 -12.59 -8.65
N GLU A 109 27.83 -13.87 -8.62
CA GLU A 109 27.59 -14.74 -7.47
C GLU A 109 28.27 -14.21 -6.19
N VAL A 110 29.47 -13.65 -6.30
CA VAL A 110 30.18 -13.01 -5.19
C VAL A 110 29.39 -11.83 -4.60
N GLN A 111 28.75 -11.04 -5.45
CA GLN A 111 27.93 -9.91 -5.01
C GLN A 111 26.61 -10.37 -4.36
N LEU A 112 26.18 -11.61 -4.60
CA LEU A 112 25.01 -12.23 -3.99
C LEU A 112 25.39 -13.22 -2.87
N SER A 113 26.62 -13.13 -2.36
CA SER A 113 27.06 -13.95 -1.23
C SER A 113 26.05 -13.88 -0.08
N GLY A 114 25.72 -15.04 0.49
CA GLY A 114 24.70 -15.19 1.54
C GLY A 114 23.37 -15.74 1.06
N LEU A 115 23.05 -15.64 -0.24
CA LEU A 115 21.89 -16.33 -0.81
C LEU A 115 22.13 -17.85 -0.86
N SER A 116 21.11 -18.62 -0.54
CA SER A 116 21.13 -20.07 -0.64
C SER A 116 21.22 -20.53 -2.11
N LYS A 117 21.68 -21.78 -2.32
CA LYS A 117 21.71 -22.38 -3.66
C LYS A 117 20.31 -22.41 -4.34
N ASN A 118 19.27 -22.62 -3.56
CA ASN A 118 17.90 -22.62 -4.08
C ASN A 118 17.45 -21.22 -4.52
N GLU A 119 17.80 -20.18 -3.74
CA GLU A 119 17.50 -18.80 -4.12
C GLU A 119 18.23 -18.42 -5.41
N LEU A 120 19.52 -18.72 -5.51
CA LEU A 120 20.30 -18.48 -6.73
C LEU A 120 19.77 -19.28 -7.93
N HIS A 121 19.30 -20.53 -7.73
CA HIS A 121 18.73 -21.37 -8.79
C HIS A 121 17.44 -20.77 -9.36
N ASN A 122 16.64 -20.12 -8.55
CA ASN A 122 15.37 -19.49 -8.96
C ASN A 122 15.56 -18.17 -9.72
N LEU A 123 16.74 -17.56 -9.65
CA LEU A 123 17.04 -16.33 -10.36
C LEU A 123 17.32 -16.58 -11.85
N LYS A 124 16.83 -15.69 -12.69
CA LYS A 124 17.22 -15.67 -14.10
C LYS A 124 18.70 -15.30 -14.24
N LYS A 125 19.33 -15.77 -15.31
CA LYS A 125 20.73 -15.46 -15.64
C LYS A 125 20.84 -14.73 -16.98
N ASP A 126 21.82 -13.84 -17.04
CA ASP A 126 22.32 -13.24 -18.27
C ASP A 126 23.85 -13.46 -18.31
N GLY A 127 24.28 -14.48 -19.05
CA GLY A 127 25.63 -15.00 -19.02
C GLY A 127 26.01 -15.51 -17.62
N GLU A 128 27.08 -14.98 -17.05
CA GLU A 128 27.56 -15.36 -15.70
C GLU A 128 26.89 -14.54 -14.58
N LYS A 129 26.00 -13.58 -14.90
CA LYS A 129 25.35 -12.72 -13.92
C LYS A 129 23.92 -13.19 -13.63
N PHE A 130 23.53 -13.06 -12.39
CA PHE A 130 22.17 -13.25 -11.92
C PHE A 130 21.37 -11.94 -12.08
N ILE A 131 20.13 -12.06 -12.50
CA ILE A 131 19.19 -10.94 -12.64
C ILE A 131 18.33 -10.88 -11.40
N ILE A 132 18.35 -9.74 -10.72
CA ILE A 132 17.43 -9.39 -9.62
C ILE A 132 16.39 -8.42 -10.18
N THR A 133 15.14 -8.86 -10.19
CA THR A 133 13.99 -8.03 -10.56
C THR A 133 13.46 -7.27 -9.34
N MET A 134 12.53 -6.34 -9.57
CA MET A 134 11.85 -5.64 -8.47
C MET A 134 10.64 -6.42 -7.93
N ALA A 135 10.51 -7.72 -8.26
CA ALA A 135 9.54 -8.60 -7.64
C ALA A 135 9.91 -8.91 -6.18
N TYR A 136 8.90 -9.01 -5.32
CA TYR A 136 9.09 -9.25 -3.89
C TYR A 136 9.99 -10.46 -3.55
N PRO A 137 9.88 -11.62 -4.23
CA PRO A 137 10.76 -12.76 -3.93
C PRO A 137 12.24 -12.43 -4.08
N ASP A 138 12.62 -11.77 -5.17
CA ASP A 138 14.01 -11.40 -5.45
C ASP A 138 14.52 -10.34 -4.47
N VAL A 139 13.72 -9.28 -4.26
CA VAL A 139 14.05 -8.18 -3.34
C VAL A 139 14.17 -8.69 -1.90
N ASN A 140 13.28 -9.57 -1.45
CA ASN A 140 13.31 -10.13 -0.10
C ASN A 140 14.52 -11.04 0.08
N ALA A 141 14.83 -11.92 -0.89
CA ALA A 141 16.00 -12.78 -0.84
C ALA A 141 17.29 -11.97 -0.63
N VAL A 142 17.47 -10.90 -1.40
CA VAL A 142 18.65 -10.02 -1.25
C VAL A 142 18.62 -9.26 0.07
N SER A 143 17.47 -8.68 0.44
CA SER A 143 17.34 -7.83 1.63
C SER A 143 17.54 -8.61 2.94
N GLU A 144 17.15 -9.89 2.97
CA GLU A 144 17.20 -10.72 4.18
C GLU A 144 18.48 -11.54 4.28
N ASN A 145 19.06 -11.99 3.15
CA ASN A 145 20.10 -13.01 3.16
C ASN A 145 21.45 -12.55 2.54
N CYS A 146 21.47 -11.46 1.74
CA CYS A 146 22.71 -11.05 1.10
C CYS A 146 23.69 -10.42 2.08
N ASN A 147 24.90 -10.98 2.20
CA ASN A 147 25.97 -10.48 3.07
C ASN A 147 26.56 -9.15 2.56
N VAL A 148 26.48 -8.88 1.24
CA VAL A 148 27.10 -7.72 0.61
C VAL A 148 26.22 -6.48 0.77
N ARG A 149 26.62 -5.59 1.68
CA ARG A 149 25.85 -4.37 2.02
C ARG A 149 25.56 -3.51 0.80
N SER A 150 26.54 -3.30 -0.08
CA SER A 150 26.36 -2.48 -1.29
C SER A 150 25.36 -3.08 -2.29
N THR A 151 25.18 -4.40 -2.30
CA THR A 151 24.15 -5.07 -3.09
C THR A 151 22.77 -4.81 -2.51
N ARG A 152 22.60 -4.96 -1.17
CA ARG A 152 21.34 -4.61 -0.48
C ARG A 152 20.94 -3.16 -0.73
N GLU A 153 21.89 -2.23 -0.62
CA GLU A 153 21.67 -0.81 -0.88
C GLU A 153 21.14 -0.56 -2.31
N LYS A 154 21.81 -1.15 -3.31
CA LYS A 154 21.41 -0.99 -4.73
C LYS A 154 20.01 -1.52 -4.98
N VAL A 155 19.70 -2.73 -4.49
CA VAL A 155 18.37 -3.34 -4.65
C VAL A 155 17.31 -2.54 -3.90
N TRP A 156 17.58 -2.10 -2.67
CA TRP A 156 16.67 -1.28 -1.89
C TRP A 156 16.36 0.05 -2.59
N LYS A 157 17.39 0.73 -3.10
CA LYS A 157 17.21 1.99 -3.85
C LYS A 157 16.39 1.79 -5.12
N ALA A 158 16.70 0.77 -5.91
CA ALA A 158 15.96 0.46 -7.14
C ALA A 158 14.49 0.15 -6.84
N PHE A 159 14.22 -0.68 -5.83
CA PHE A 159 12.86 -1.05 -5.44
C PHE A 159 12.03 0.15 -4.97
N ASN A 160 12.61 1.05 -4.17
CA ASN A 160 11.90 2.21 -3.64
C ASN A 160 11.80 3.38 -4.64
N ASN A 161 12.53 3.34 -5.75
CA ASN A 161 12.48 4.34 -6.81
C ASN A 161 11.73 3.85 -8.07
N ARG A 162 10.97 2.74 -7.98
CA ARG A 162 10.16 2.29 -9.12
C ARG A 162 9.21 3.38 -9.58
N ALA A 163 9.18 3.62 -10.87
CA ALA A 163 8.32 4.59 -11.54
C ALA A 163 8.37 6.02 -10.94
N VAL A 164 9.45 6.41 -10.27
CA VAL A 164 9.56 7.71 -9.59
C VAL A 164 9.40 8.87 -10.56
N GLU A 165 10.03 8.79 -11.74
CA GLU A 165 9.99 9.88 -12.73
C GLU A 165 8.58 10.10 -13.27
N ASP A 166 7.84 9.03 -13.52
CA ASP A 166 6.46 9.08 -14.02
C ASP A 166 5.47 9.46 -12.92
N ASN A 167 5.70 8.98 -11.69
CA ASN A 167 4.73 9.11 -10.60
C ASN A 167 4.85 10.40 -9.78
N ILE A 168 6.00 11.07 -9.76
CA ILE A 168 6.13 12.35 -9.06
C ILE A 168 5.20 13.43 -9.62
N PRO A 169 5.07 13.62 -10.95
CA PRO A 169 4.10 14.56 -11.52
C PRO A 169 2.65 14.19 -11.15
N ILE A 170 2.29 12.90 -11.22
CA ILE A 170 0.97 12.39 -10.85
C ILE A 170 0.65 12.69 -9.38
N LEU A 171 1.60 12.42 -8.49
CA LEU A 171 1.44 12.73 -7.06
C LEU A 171 1.22 14.22 -6.80
N LYS A 172 2.00 15.08 -7.47
CA LYS A 172 1.86 16.54 -7.34
C LYS A 172 0.47 17.00 -7.78
N GLU A 173 0.01 16.55 -8.95
CA GLU A 173 -1.33 16.87 -9.45
C GLU A 173 -2.42 16.37 -8.47
N ALA A 174 -2.32 15.14 -8.00
CA ALA A 174 -3.30 14.59 -7.05
C ALA A 174 -3.35 15.38 -5.72
N VAL A 175 -2.21 15.85 -5.22
CA VAL A 175 -2.15 16.69 -4.00
C VAL A 175 -2.84 18.04 -4.24
N LEU A 176 -2.62 18.67 -5.39
CA LEU A 176 -3.27 19.95 -5.74
C LEU A 176 -4.78 19.78 -5.88
N LEU A 177 -5.25 18.75 -6.59
CA LEU A 177 -6.68 18.46 -6.77
C LEU A 177 -7.36 18.14 -5.44
N ARG A 178 -6.71 17.38 -4.55
CA ARG A 178 -7.23 17.12 -3.20
C ARG A 178 -7.37 18.40 -2.37
N ASN A 179 -6.39 19.30 -2.46
CA ASN A 179 -6.48 20.61 -1.80
C ASN A 179 -7.61 21.47 -2.38
N GLU A 180 -7.79 21.45 -3.70
CA GLU A 180 -8.88 22.14 -4.36
C GLU A 180 -10.24 21.57 -3.96
N LYS A 181 -10.38 20.24 -3.95
CA LYS A 181 -11.58 19.54 -3.45
C LYS A 181 -11.92 19.95 -2.03
N SER A 182 -10.95 20.00 -1.11
CA SER A 182 -11.22 20.40 0.28
C SER A 182 -11.79 21.81 0.40
N LYS A 183 -11.33 22.74 -0.46
CA LYS A 183 -11.82 24.12 -0.48
C LYS A 183 -13.24 24.25 -0.99
N LEU A 184 -13.67 23.39 -1.91
CA LEU A 184 -15.08 23.35 -2.37
C LEU A 184 -16.03 23.07 -1.20
N PHE A 185 -15.59 22.31 -0.19
CA PHE A 185 -16.32 21.99 1.03
C PHE A 185 -16.05 22.95 2.19
N GLY A 186 -15.32 24.04 1.97
CA GLY A 186 -15.04 25.07 2.98
C GLY A 186 -13.93 24.72 3.98
N PHE A 187 -13.12 23.69 3.71
CA PHE A 187 -11.98 23.30 4.55
C PHE A 187 -10.69 23.93 4.05
N GLU A 188 -9.82 24.33 4.97
CA GLU A 188 -8.52 24.90 4.59
C GLU A 188 -7.56 23.85 4.03
N THR A 189 -7.65 22.61 4.53
CA THR A 189 -6.74 21.53 4.14
C THR A 189 -7.48 20.23 3.84
N TRP A 190 -6.86 19.39 3.00
CA TRP A 190 -7.33 18.02 2.76
C TRP A 190 -7.40 17.17 4.04
N ALA A 191 -6.48 17.38 4.98
CA ALA A 191 -6.47 16.67 6.25
C ALA A 191 -7.72 17.00 7.08
N GLU A 192 -8.11 18.27 7.19
CA GLU A 192 -9.33 18.68 7.87
C GLU A 192 -10.57 18.05 7.24
N TYR A 193 -10.71 18.15 5.91
CA TYR A 193 -11.80 17.53 5.18
C TYR A 193 -11.91 16.03 5.42
N ARG A 194 -10.80 15.29 5.36
CA ARG A 194 -10.80 13.82 5.52
C ARG A 194 -11.00 13.34 6.95
N LEU A 195 -10.57 14.11 7.94
CA LEU A 195 -10.63 13.72 9.34
C LEU A 195 -11.98 14.00 10.01
N GLN A 196 -12.85 14.86 9.44
CA GLN A 196 -14.13 15.23 10.03
C GLN A 196 -14.99 14.01 10.44
N ASN A 197 -14.99 12.96 9.63
CA ASN A 197 -15.75 11.72 9.82
C ASN A 197 -14.88 10.54 10.29
N ARG A 198 -13.67 10.80 10.79
CA ARG A 198 -12.78 9.79 11.35
C ARG A 198 -12.69 9.92 12.88
N MET A 199 -12.22 8.85 13.56
CA MET A 199 -12.05 8.86 15.02
C MET A 199 -11.26 10.08 15.52
N ALA A 200 -10.23 10.47 14.82
CA ALA A 200 -9.38 11.60 15.20
C ALA A 200 -10.07 12.96 15.09
N LYS A 201 -11.15 13.09 14.28
CA LYS A 201 -11.96 14.29 14.06
C LYS A 201 -11.24 15.45 13.36
N ASN A 202 -10.02 15.75 13.72
CA ASN A 202 -9.26 16.89 13.20
C ASN A 202 -7.74 16.66 13.29
N PRO A 203 -6.93 17.44 12.54
CA PRO A 203 -5.47 17.34 12.56
C PRO A 203 -4.83 17.56 13.93
N LYS A 204 -5.40 18.44 14.77
CA LYS A 204 -4.86 18.74 16.11
C LYS A 204 -4.85 17.52 17.02
N ASN A 205 -5.87 16.66 16.92
CA ASN A 205 -5.93 15.41 17.68
C ASN A 205 -4.87 14.40 17.20
N VAL A 206 -4.61 14.35 15.88
CA VAL A 206 -3.53 13.55 15.29
C VAL A 206 -2.17 14.03 15.79
N ASP A 207 -1.93 15.34 15.75
CA ASP A 207 -0.68 15.94 16.23
C ASP A 207 -0.47 15.69 17.73
N ALA A 208 -1.53 15.78 18.53
CA ALA A 208 -1.45 15.51 19.97
C ALA A 208 -1.06 14.04 20.24
N MET A 209 -1.65 13.09 19.50
CA MET A 209 -1.30 11.67 19.58
C MET A 209 0.17 11.44 19.21
N TYR A 210 0.63 12.03 18.10
CA TYR A 210 2.02 11.87 17.66
C TYR A 210 3.03 12.53 18.61
N LYS A 211 2.72 13.69 19.18
CA LYS A 211 3.58 14.35 20.18
C LYS A 211 3.81 13.47 21.41
N ASP A 212 2.81 12.69 21.84
CA ASP A 212 2.97 11.73 22.94
C ASP A 212 3.69 10.45 22.48
N LEU A 213 3.37 9.93 21.30
CA LEU A 213 3.81 8.63 20.83
C LEU A 213 5.25 8.64 20.28
N ILE A 214 5.63 9.65 19.50
CA ILE A 214 6.94 9.70 18.82
C ILE A 214 8.12 9.59 19.77
N PRO A 215 8.19 10.31 20.90
CA PRO A 215 9.33 10.18 21.82
C PRO A 215 9.46 8.78 22.42
N LYS A 216 8.33 8.10 22.67
CA LYS A 216 8.29 6.73 23.17
C LYS A 216 8.81 5.74 22.13
N LEU A 217 8.38 5.89 20.88
CA LEU A 217 8.84 5.07 19.75
C LEU A 217 10.32 5.29 19.44
N GLN A 218 10.80 6.53 19.47
CA GLN A 218 12.22 6.84 19.26
C GLN A 218 13.09 6.14 20.31
N LYS A 219 12.71 6.21 21.59
CA LYS A 219 13.42 5.53 22.67
C LYS A 219 13.41 4.01 22.52
N ALA A 220 12.30 3.42 22.09
CA ALA A 220 12.19 1.98 21.80
C ALA A 220 13.08 1.61 20.58
N ALA A 221 13.03 2.39 19.51
CA ALA A 221 13.85 2.17 18.31
C ALA A 221 15.35 2.25 18.57
N GLU A 222 15.78 3.19 19.43
CA GLU A 222 17.19 3.27 19.85
C GLU A 222 17.65 2.01 20.61
N LYS A 223 16.78 1.46 21.46
CA LYS A 223 17.05 0.19 22.15
C LYS A 223 17.09 -0.97 21.15
N GLU A 224 16.08 -1.09 20.29
CA GLU A 224 16.04 -2.15 19.28
C GLU A 224 17.23 -2.07 18.32
N LYS A 225 17.66 -0.87 17.94
CA LYS A 225 18.84 -0.65 17.10
C LYS A 225 20.10 -1.22 17.75
N LYS A 226 20.29 -1.02 19.06
CA LYS A 226 21.42 -1.60 19.82
C LYS A 226 21.32 -3.12 19.90
N ASP A 227 20.09 -3.65 20.08
CA ASP A 227 19.85 -5.09 20.17
C ASP A 227 19.98 -5.81 18.81
N LEU A 228 19.92 -5.08 17.68
CA LEU A 228 20.10 -5.65 16.33
C LEU A 228 21.57 -5.85 15.95
N VAL A 229 22.51 -5.17 16.63
CA VAL A 229 23.95 -5.34 16.37
C VAL A 229 24.36 -6.74 16.79
N ILE A 230 24.75 -7.55 15.83
CA ILE A 230 25.19 -8.94 16.04
C ILE A 230 26.68 -9.02 15.70
N ASP A 231 27.49 -9.52 16.68
CA ASP A 231 28.90 -9.86 16.56
C ASP A 231 29.80 -8.83 15.86
N ASP A 232 30.59 -8.11 16.63
CA ASP A 232 31.80 -7.32 16.29
C ASP A 232 31.79 -6.42 15.04
N ILE A 233 30.63 -6.26 14.42
CA ILE A 233 30.43 -5.25 13.39
C ILE A 233 30.06 -3.96 14.13
N GLU A 234 31.03 -3.07 14.34
CA GLU A 234 30.74 -1.67 14.72
C GLU A 234 29.90 -1.00 13.64
N ILE A 235 28.59 -1.26 13.66
CA ILE A 235 27.68 -0.53 12.81
C ILE A 235 27.30 0.75 13.53
N THR A 236 28.09 1.75 13.31
CA THR A 236 27.85 3.11 13.80
C THR A 236 26.60 3.71 13.14
N ASP A 237 26.18 3.17 11.98
CA ASP A 237 25.00 3.65 11.25
C ASP A 237 24.25 2.50 10.55
N ILE A 238 23.05 2.18 11.05
CA ILE A 238 22.13 1.23 10.41
C ILE A 238 21.26 2.00 9.40
N SER A 239 21.42 1.66 8.14
CA SER A 239 20.62 2.21 7.05
C SER A 239 19.36 1.36 6.78
N PRO A 240 18.34 1.89 6.07
CA PRO A 240 17.11 1.14 5.79
C PRO A 240 17.32 -0.22 5.11
N TRP A 241 18.33 -0.35 4.27
CA TRP A 241 18.70 -1.60 3.59
C TRP A 241 19.41 -2.63 4.48
N ASP A 242 19.77 -2.27 5.71
CA ASP A 242 20.41 -3.17 6.67
C ASP A 242 19.39 -3.82 7.62
N ILE A 243 18.23 -3.20 7.84
CA ILE A 243 17.26 -3.58 8.88
C ILE A 243 16.79 -5.02 8.68
N ARG A 244 16.32 -5.38 7.48
CA ARG A 244 15.81 -6.73 7.19
C ARG A 244 16.90 -7.80 7.35
N TYR A 245 18.11 -7.51 6.91
CA TYR A 245 19.26 -8.38 7.04
C TYR A 245 19.56 -8.69 8.51
N PHE A 246 19.64 -7.67 9.37
CA PHE A 246 19.91 -7.88 10.79
C PHE A 246 18.78 -8.60 11.52
N ILE A 247 17.52 -8.29 11.21
CA ILE A 247 16.38 -9.02 11.77
C ILE A 247 16.43 -10.49 11.38
N SER A 248 16.70 -10.81 10.11
CA SER A 248 16.82 -12.18 9.62
C SER A 248 17.98 -12.92 10.29
N SER A 249 19.16 -12.30 10.35
CA SER A 249 20.35 -12.85 10.98
C SER A 249 20.13 -13.11 12.48
N LYS A 250 19.54 -12.17 13.21
CA LYS A 250 19.20 -12.33 14.63
C LYS A 250 18.22 -13.47 14.86
N ARG A 251 17.17 -13.56 14.04
CA ARG A 251 16.17 -14.64 14.12
C ARG A 251 16.83 -16.00 13.92
N SER A 252 17.66 -16.16 12.89
CA SER A 252 18.37 -17.40 12.60
C SER A 252 19.26 -17.83 13.77
N LYS A 253 19.99 -16.88 14.39
CA LYS A 253 20.86 -17.17 15.56
C LYS A 253 20.06 -17.52 16.83
N THR A 254 18.91 -16.87 17.05
CA THR A 254 18.13 -17.05 18.28
C THR A 254 17.26 -18.30 18.24
N SER A 255 16.70 -18.64 17.08
CA SER A 255 15.77 -19.78 16.96
C SER A 255 16.47 -21.14 16.75
N ASN A 256 17.75 -21.16 16.39
CA ASN A 256 18.48 -22.36 15.93
C ASN A 256 17.77 -23.12 14.78
N ILE A 257 16.79 -22.50 14.14
CA ILE A 257 16.00 -23.09 13.05
C ILE A 257 16.15 -22.20 11.84
N GLU A 258 16.69 -22.74 10.77
CA GLU A 258 16.75 -22.03 9.50
C GLU A 258 15.37 -21.98 8.84
N ASN A 259 15.04 -20.84 8.21
CA ASN A 259 13.80 -20.68 7.45
C ASN A 259 13.64 -21.77 6.34
N SER A 260 14.74 -22.26 5.80
CA SER A 260 14.79 -23.35 4.83
C SER A 260 14.24 -24.67 5.40
N GLU A 261 14.47 -24.94 6.68
CA GLU A 261 13.92 -26.10 7.37
C GLU A 261 12.42 -25.95 7.64
N LEU A 262 11.99 -24.77 8.12
CA LEU A 262 10.57 -24.51 8.37
C LEU A 262 9.71 -24.67 7.10
N LYS A 263 10.20 -24.21 5.96
CA LYS A 263 9.48 -24.33 4.66
C LYS A 263 9.10 -25.78 4.31
N LYS A 264 9.84 -26.77 4.79
CA LYS A 264 9.54 -28.19 4.55
C LYS A 264 8.27 -28.69 5.24
N TYR A 265 7.81 -27.97 6.26
CA TYR A 265 6.60 -28.33 7.04
C TYR A 265 5.35 -27.57 6.60
N PHE A 266 5.50 -26.56 5.75
CA PHE A 266 4.39 -25.68 5.33
C PHE A 266 4.18 -25.77 3.82
N PHE A 267 3.57 -26.86 3.37
CA PHE A 267 3.20 -27.00 1.95
C PHE A 267 2.05 -26.06 1.64
N ILE A 268 2.21 -25.26 0.58
CA ILE A 268 1.26 -24.20 0.20
C ILE A 268 -0.19 -24.73 0.04
N HIS A 269 -0.36 -25.94 -0.49
CA HIS A 269 -1.68 -26.56 -0.64
C HIS A 269 -2.36 -26.82 0.71
N ASP A 270 -1.62 -27.36 1.67
CA ASP A 270 -2.14 -27.69 2.98
C ASP A 270 -2.47 -26.41 3.76
N VAL A 271 -1.54 -25.45 3.78
CA VAL A 271 -1.74 -24.13 4.40
C VAL A 271 -2.98 -23.42 3.83
N LYS A 272 -3.13 -23.43 2.50
CA LYS A 272 -4.29 -22.81 1.85
C LYS A 272 -5.60 -23.51 2.22
N ASN A 273 -5.63 -24.84 2.20
CA ASN A 273 -6.82 -25.59 2.52
C ASN A 273 -7.24 -25.42 4.00
N GLU A 274 -6.27 -25.45 4.92
CA GLU A 274 -6.55 -25.19 6.33
C GLU A 274 -7.00 -23.75 6.59
N MET A 275 -6.42 -22.77 5.89
CA MET A 275 -6.87 -21.38 5.94
C MET A 275 -8.36 -21.25 5.53
N PHE A 276 -8.78 -21.92 4.45
CA PHE A 276 -10.18 -21.89 4.02
C PHE A 276 -11.11 -22.56 5.04
N LYS A 277 -10.69 -23.68 5.65
CA LYS A 277 -11.47 -24.30 6.72
C LYS A 277 -11.66 -23.37 7.93
N VAL A 278 -10.59 -22.71 8.36
CA VAL A 278 -10.69 -21.71 9.44
C VAL A 278 -11.64 -20.57 9.06
N CYS A 279 -11.59 -20.10 7.82
CA CYS A 279 -12.53 -19.07 7.37
C CYS A 279 -13.99 -19.58 7.37
N GLU A 280 -14.24 -20.82 6.95
CA GLU A 280 -15.58 -21.42 6.97
C GLU A 280 -16.12 -21.64 8.41
N GLU A 281 -15.23 -21.88 9.39
CA GLU A 281 -15.61 -22.03 10.80
C GLU A 281 -15.91 -20.69 11.49
N VAL A 282 -15.28 -19.60 11.03
CA VAL A 282 -15.37 -18.27 11.69
C VAL A 282 -16.41 -17.39 11.03
N PHE A 283 -16.66 -17.52 9.72
CA PHE A 283 -17.53 -16.68 8.90
C PHE A 283 -18.65 -17.47 8.23
#